data_c7a03368456b80cd35a95ba0fb4ec45e
#
_entry.id   c7a03368456b80cd35a95ba0fb4ec45e
#
_cell.length_a   1.000
_cell.length_b   1.000
_cell.length_c   1.000
_cell.angle_alpha   90.00
_cell.angle_beta   90.00
_cell.angle_gamma   90.00
#
_symmetry.space_group_name_H-M   'P 1'
#
loop_
_entity.id
_entity.type
_entity.pdbx_description
1 polymer ?
#
loop_
_entity_poly.entity_id
_entity_poly.type
_entity_poly.pdbx_seq_one_letter_code
_entity_poly.pdbx_strand_id
1 'polypeptide(L)'
;MSKLADAGFVHCIEPDERLGRWIKENVMSVIRKPLDEWIGPWFRTRTTPPKGTLETSHVCVAVVNAVDMNESLFTQEEMEEIKTALREKGLMLCQNWMHNAYPASSHINNWFTVLLTGITAVCAFLDEEEAFDRIAEMYDYAARLFNKDSYGETLGYWSYAAVNMVKVREYATRYKAGLGEKMDTAAYSRSVPWAVSGYLYNKKLKGWEDPQYPLCLNFGDSAYIRRMHAGLLLNIAVTEKEKAPEIAGMARWLFEEQYGENMLVFKDVELGNLESLDFWSLLYYVNASEPISPVSANLPRAMSFETGNVIMRDSWQDTETILGIQGGYEPLCVSSHRHEDLNSFILVHKQEPFFIDPGHCCYRLEQSRIARETGSHNTWQFEIDGRLLGQKQVSGCFVDVKEPLCRKLDFITESGMVRYSSDAAGAYGAIARKAVRTYMMVSANLIVIRDDVETNEEIRLHTNFHVNNSDNALRYHADTSENGVTLFRNRAGVKLQQLWCWADGEESSQQLSNTWGIMHVNYHLMPNHKCQGTEGSTVVYNYKSAAPAKAHTNVYAIILTQAQELDTWKVEKHKDRISIYNSEQQFEIFSDLQTTNVKTGSLC
;
A
#
# COMPACT_ATOMS: atom_id res chain seq x y z
N MET A 1 -16.04 -19.71 0.58
CA MET A 1 -14.93 -20.52 1.11
C MET A 1 -14.50 -20.08 2.51
N SER A 2 -14.21 -18.80 2.79
CA SER A 2 -13.88 -18.36 4.15
C SER A 2 -14.91 -18.80 5.20
N LYS A 3 -16.19 -18.60 4.92
CA LYS A 3 -17.29 -19.05 5.81
C LYS A 3 -17.31 -20.55 6.11
N LEU A 4 -16.73 -21.38 5.26
CA LEU A 4 -16.70 -22.83 5.50
C LEU A 4 -15.74 -23.20 6.63
N ALA A 5 -14.56 -22.58 6.66
CA ALA A 5 -13.59 -22.76 7.73
C ALA A 5 -14.10 -22.20 9.07
N ASP A 6 -14.69 -21.00 9.05
CA ASP A 6 -15.27 -20.38 10.25
C ASP A 6 -16.45 -21.19 10.80
N ALA A 7 -17.31 -21.71 9.93
CA ALA A 7 -18.41 -22.61 10.30
C ALA A 7 -17.88 -23.89 10.94
N GLY A 8 -16.81 -24.47 10.38
CA GLY A 8 -16.12 -25.62 10.95
C GLY A 8 -15.62 -25.36 12.36
N PHE A 9 -15.02 -24.20 12.58
CA PHE A 9 -14.54 -23.79 13.90
C PHE A 9 -15.69 -23.61 14.90
N VAL A 10 -16.76 -22.91 14.51
CA VAL A 10 -17.94 -22.72 15.37
C VAL A 10 -18.56 -24.07 15.75
N HIS A 11 -18.76 -24.98 14.78
CA HIS A 11 -19.32 -26.30 15.04
C HIS A 11 -18.43 -27.17 15.94
N CYS A 12 -17.10 -27.06 15.81
CA CYS A 12 -16.14 -27.74 16.66
C CYS A 12 -16.27 -27.33 18.15
N ILE A 13 -16.55 -26.04 18.41
CA ILE A 13 -16.71 -25.50 19.77
C ILE A 13 -18.13 -25.75 20.30
N GLU A 14 -19.13 -25.49 19.47
CA GLU A 14 -20.55 -25.60 19.83
C GLU A 14 -21.28 -26.42 18.74
N PRO A 15 -21.34 -27.74 18.89
CA PRO A 15 -21.93 -28.61 17.89
C PRO A 15 -23.42 -28.32 17.67
N ASP A 16 -23.77 -28.04 16.40
CA ASP A 16 -25.15 -27.82 15.92
C ASP A 16 -25.43 -28.75 14.73
N GLU A 17 -26.47 -29.56 14.79
CA GLU A 17 -26.78 -30.53 13.73
C GLU A 17 -27.05 -29.87 12.36
N ARG A 18 -27.64 -28.71 12.33
CA ARG A 18 -27.94 -28.00 11.08
C ARG A 18 -26.66 -27.44 10.48
N LEU A 19 -25.78 -26.88 11.31
CA LEU A 19 -24.49 -26.38 10.90
C LEU A 19 -23.58 -27.53 10.41
N GLY A 20 -23.55 -28.65 11.15
CA GLY A 20 -22.81 -29.83 10.75
C GLY A 20 -23.25 -30.39 9.40
N ARG A 21 -24.57 -30.49 9.15
CA ARG A 21 -25.08 -30.86 7.82
C ARG A 21 -24.64 -29.87 6.74
N TRP A 22 -24.75 -28.58 6.99
CA TRP A 22 -24.33 -27.55 6.04
C TRP A 22 -22.84 -27.65 5.70
N ILE A 23 -21.97 -27.88 6.70
CA ILE A 23 -20.53 -28.10 6.50
C ILE A 23 -20.32 -29.32 5.59
N LYS A 24 -20.90 -30.45 5.96
CA LYS A 24 -20.77 -31.70 5.20
C LYS A 24 -21.23 -31.55 3.76
N GLU A 25 -22.43 -31.02 3.53
CA GLU A 25 -22.98 -30.80 2.18
C GLU A 25 -22.08 -29.89 1.33
N ASN A 26 -21.55 -28.82 1.90
CA ASN A 26 -20.68 -27.91 1.17
C ASN A 26 -19.32 -28.54 0.86
N VAL A 27 -18.69 -29.23 1.80
CA VAL A 27 -17.44 -29.96 1.55
C VAL A 27 -17.64 -30.97 0.43
N MET A 28 -18.64 -31.86 0.55
CA MET A 28 -18.88 -32.90 -0.44
C MET A 28 -19.26 -32.34 -1.81
N SER A 29 -20.02 -31.23 -1.85
CA SER A 29 -20.32 -30.54 -3.09
C SER A 29 -19.06 -30.00 -3.78
N VAL A 30 -18.15 -29.42 -3.01
CA VAL A 30 -16.91 -28.83 -3.54
C VAL A 30 -15.96 -29.90 -4.06
N ILE A 31 -15.71 -30.97 -3.28
CA ILE A 31 -14.74 -32.00 -3.69
C ILE A 31 -15.19 -32.79 -4.91
N ARG A 32 -16.50 -32.89 -5.14
CA ARG A 32 -17.10 -33.58 -6.31
C ARG A 32 -17.09 -32.73 -7.57
N LYS A 33 -16.70 -31.44 -7.51
CA LYS A 33 -16.56 -30.60 -8.70
C LYS A 33 -15.49 -31.17 -9.64
N PRO A 34 -15.68 -31.00 -10.97
CA PRO A 34 -14.67 -31.38 -11.95
C PRO A 34 -13.40 -30.52 -11.78
N LEU A 35 -12.27 -31.02 -12.29
CA LEU A 35 -10.95 -30.42 -12.11
C LEU A 35 -10.88 -28.94 -12.51
N ASP A 36 -11.54 -28.58 -13.62
CA ASP A 36 -11.54 -27.21 -14.13
C ASP A 36 -12.29 -26.22 -13.23
N GLU A 37 -13.22 -26.69 -12.39
CA GLU A 37 -13.90 -25.86 -11.40
C GLU A 37 -13.05 -25.56 -10.15
N TRP A 38 -11.93 -26.26 -9.95
CA TRP A 38 -10.93 -25.93 -8.94
C TRP A 38 -9.99 -24.80 -9.38
N ILE A 39 -10.03 -24.46 -10.65
CA ILE A 39 -9.25 -23.37 -11.24
C ILE A 39 -10.15 -22.14 -11.36
N GLY A 40 -9.64 -20.98 -10.98
CA GLY A 40 -10.37 -19.72 -11.15
C GLY A 40 -10.89 -19.55 -12.59
N PRO A 41 -12.15 -19.11 -12.76
CA PRO A 41 -12.82 -19.11 -14.08
C PRO A 41 -12.03 -18.42 -15.17
N TRP A 42 -11.25 -17.39 -14.81
CA TRP A 42 -10.42 -16.63 -15.74
C TRP A 42 -9.23 -17.40 -16.30
N PHE A 43 -8.75 -18.44 -15.59
CA PHE A 43 -7.55 -19.20 -15.93
C PHE A 43 -7.83 -20.61 -16.47
N ARG A 44 -9.09 -21.04 -16.50
CA ARG A 44 -9.49 -22.34 -17.04
C ARG A 44 -8.99 -22.48 -18.48
N THR A 45 -8.50 -23.64 -18.83
CA THR A 45 -8.01 -23.99 -20.18
C THR A 45 -6.79 -23.19 -20.70
N ARG A 46 -6.17 -22.33 -19.90
CA ARG A 46 -5.05 -21.49 -20.35
C ARG A 46 -3.68 -22.17 -20.30
N THR A 47 -3.57 -23.28 -19.60
CA THR A 47 -2.28 -23.96 -19.43
C THR A 47 -2.40 -25.47 -19.62
N THR A 48 -1.34 -26.08 -20.15
CA THR A 48 -1.18 -27.53 -20.26
C THR A 48 0.21 -27.88 -19.71
N PRO A 49 0.33 -28.66 -18.62
CA PRO A 49 -0.76 -29.17 -17.77
C PRO A 49 -1.54 -28.05 -17.07
N PRO A 50 -2.77 -28.33 -16.57
CA PRO A 50 -3.55 -27.35 -15.83
C PRO A 50 -2.82 -26.94 -14.54
N LYS A 51 -2.91 -25.64 -14.19
CA LYS A 51 -2.25 -25.06 -13.03
C LYS A 51 -3.28 -24.47 -12.08
N GLY A 52 -3.00 -24.56 -10.78
CA GLY A 52 -3.80 -23.92 -9.76
C GLY A 52 -3.74 -22.39 -9.81
N THR A 53 -4.71 -21.79 -9.18
CA THR A 53 -4.86 -20.35 -9.02
C THR A 53 -5.06 -20.02 -7.53
N LEU A 54 -5.21 -18.75 -7.22
CA LEU A 54 -5.51 -18.31 -5.84
C LEU A 54 -6.73 -19.04 -5.28
N GLU A 55 -7.78 -19.18 -6.10
CA GLU A 55 -9.02 -19.88 -5.73
C GLU A 55 -8.77 -21.36 -5.39
N THR A 56 -7.87 -22.04 -6.10
CA THR A 56 -7.49 -23.42 -5.82
C THR A 56 -6.95 -23.58 -4.39
N SER A 57 -6.00 -22.73 -4.02
CA SER A 57 -5.42 -22.72 -2.67
C SER A 57 -6.47 -22.40 -1.61
N HIS A 58 -7.31 -21.39 -1.83
CA HIS A 58 -8.38 -21.02 -0.90
C HIS A 58 -9.40 -22.15 -0.70
N VAL A 59 -9.71 -22.91 -1.75
CA VAL A 59 -10.56 -24.12 -1.65
C VAL A 59 -9.87 -25.17 -0.79
N CYS A 60 -8.60 -25.47 -1.04
CA CYS A 60 -7.82 -26.43 -0.25
C CYS A 60 -7.84 -26.07 1.25
N VAL A 61 -7.49 -24.83 1.58
CA VAL A 61 -7.44 -24.32 2.95
C VAL A 61 -8.81 -24.39 3.63
N ALA A 62 -9.88 -24.01 2.94
CA ALA A 62 -11.22 -24.02 3.50
C ALA A 62 -11.73 -25.45 3.77
N VAL A 63 -11.49 -26.37 2.84
CA VAL A 63 -11.89 -27.78 2.99
C VAL A 63 -11.08 -28.44 4.11
N VAL A 64 -9.75 -28.28 4.09
CA VAL A 64 -8.87 -28.87 5.13
C VAL A 64 -9.31 -28.40 6.52
N ASN A 65 -9.44 -27.08 6.75
CA ASN A 65 -9.83 -26.57 8.07
C ASN A 65 -11.21 -27.07 8.52
N ALA A 66 -12.20 -27.10 7.61
CA ALA A 66 -13.54 -27.54 7.97
C ALA A 66 -13.60 -29.04 8.30
N VAL A 67 -12.85 -29.87 7.58
CA VAL A 67 -12.83 -31.33 7.76
C VAL A 67 -12.00 -31.73 8.98
N ASP A 68 -10.78 -31.18 9.10
CA ASP A 68 -9.86 -31.51 10.21
C ASP A 68 -10.48 -31.22 11.59
N MET A 69 -11.20 -30.10 11.71
CA MET A 69 -11.91 -29.77 12.96
C MET A 69 -13.18 -30.57 13.19
N ASN A 70 -13.69 -31.33 12.20
CA ASN A 70 -15.00 -31.99 12.25
C ASN A 70 -14.99 -33.35 11.54
N GLU A 71 -13.97 -34.15 11.70
CA GLU A 71 -13.84 -35.47 11.06
C GLU A 71 -15.05 -36.38 11.29
N SER A 72 -15.65 -36.33 12.49
CA SER A 72 -16.81 -37.13 12.88
C SER A 72 -18.07 -36.90 12.05
N LEU A 73 -18.13 -35.81 11.26
CA LEU A 73 -19.24 -35.55 10.34
C LEU A 73 -19.20 -36.44 9.09
N PHE A 74 -18.05 -37.03 8.78
CA PHE A 74 -17.81 -37.76 7.53
C PHE A 74 -17.67 -39.24 7.78
N THR A 75 -18.22 -40.08 6.89
CA THR A 75 -17.94 -41.51 6.89
C THR A 75 -16.51 -41.77 6.41
N GLN A 76 -16.03 -43.00 6.63
CA GLN A 76 -14.70 -43.38 6.14
C GLN A 76 -14.60 -43.29 4.61
N GLU A 77 -15.66 -43.65 3.89
CA GLU A 77 -15.69 -43.53 2.43
C GLU A 77 -15.68 -42.09 1.96
N GLU A 78 -16.44 -41.21 2.63
CA GLU A 78 -16.42 -39.76 2.35
C GLU A 78 -15.06 -39.17 2.67
N MET A 79 -14.40 -39.59 3.75
CA MET A 79 -13.06 -39.12 4.09
C MET A 79 -12.02 -39.51 3.01
N GLU A 80 -12.09 -40.75 2.49
CA GLU A 80 -11.22 -41.18 1.39
C GLU A 80 -11.52 -40.42 0.08
N GLU A 81 -12.79 -40.10 -0.19
CA GLU A 81 -13.17 -39.23 -1.32
C GLU A 81 -12.59 -37.80 -1.18
N ILE A 82 -12.64 -37.23 0.05
CA ILE A 82 -12.06 -35.91 0.35
C ILE A 82 -10.55 -35.93 0.15
N LYS A 83 -9.84 -36.90 0.73
CA LYS A 83 -8.38 -37.03 0.60
C LYS A 83 -7.95 -37.18 -0.85
N THR A 84 -8.66 -38.01 -1.62
CA THR A 84 -8.40 -38.20 -3.05
C THR A 84 -8.58 -36.89 -3.83
N ALA A 85 -9.69 -36.18 -3.60
CA ALA A 85 -9.94 -34.91 -4.28
C ALA A 85 -8.90 -33.84 -3.93
N LEU A 86 -8.52 -33.74 -2.66
CA LEU A 86 -7.47 -32.80 -2.22
C LEU A 86 -6.11 -33.13 -2.86
N ARG A 87 -5.75 -34.43 -2.97
CA ARG A 87 -4.50 -34.88 -3.60
C ARG A 87 -4.51 -34.62 -5.10
N GLU A 88 -5.53 -35.15 -5.80
CA GLU A 88 -5.55 -35.21 -7.27
C GLU A 88 -6.00 -33.90 -7.93
N LYS A 89 -6.72 -33.04 -7.22
CA LYS A 89 -7.18 -31.75 -7.74
C LYS A 89 -6.47 -30.59 -7.05
N GLY A 90 -6.59 -30.47 -5.73
CA GLY A 90 -6.03 -29.35 -4.98
C GLY A 90 -4.51 -29.28 -5.01
N LEU A 91 -3.86 -30.28 -4.42
CA LEU A 91 -2.40 -30.35 -4.29
C LEU A 91 -1.70 -30.38 -5.65
N MET A 92 -2.14 -31.26 -6.55
CA MET A 92 -1.57 -31.36 -7.91
C MET A 92 -1.63 -30.03 -8.65
N LEU A 93 -2.75 -29.32 -8.63
CA LEU A 93 -2.89 -28.03 -9.30
C LEU A 93 -1.97 -26.98 -8.71
N CYS A 94 -1.88 -26.89 -7.37
CA CYS A 94 -0.97 -25.97 -6.69
C CYS A 94 0.49 -26.28 -6.99
N GLN A 95 0.88 -27.57 -6.97
CA GLN A 95 2.22 -28.02 -7.32
C GLN A 95 2.58 -27.74 -8.78
N ASN A 96 1.65 -27.92 -9.73
CA ASN A 96 1.86 -27.60 -11.14
C ASN A 96 2.14 -26.10 -11.34
N TRP A 97 1.51 -25.21 -10.58
CA TRP A 97 1.86 -23.81 -10.59
C TRP A 97 3.25 -23.57 -9.99
N MET A 98 3.49 -24.13 -8.80
CA MET A 98 4.73 -23.94 -8.05
C MET A 98 5.97 -24.45 -8.80
N HIS A 99 5.85 -25.56 -9.52
CA HIS A 99 6.94 -26.12 -10.34
C HIS A 99 7.50 -25.14 -11.37
N ASN A 100 6.65 -24.23 -11.87
CA ASN A 100 7.10 -23.19 -12.80
C ASN A 100 7.56 -21.91 -12.10
N ALA A 101 7.17 -21.71 -10.84
CA ALA A 101 7.47 -20.51 -10.08
C ALA A 101 8.75 -20.63 -9.24
N TYR A 102 9.11 -21.84 -8.81
CA TYR A 102 10.25 -22.08 -7.95
C TYR A 102 11.29 -22.97 -8.65
N PRO A 103 12.56 -22.58 -8.68
CA PRO A 103 13.18 -21.36 -8.09
C PRO A 103 13.25 -20.15 -9.04
N ALA A 104 12.34 -20.02 -9.99
CA ALA A 104 12.36 -18.93 -10.96
C ALA A 104 12.03 -17.58 -10.33
N SER A 105 13.01 -16.68 -10.27
CA SER A 105 12.90 -15.36 -9.61
C SER A 105 11.79 -14.46 -10.17
N SER A 106 11.35 -14.68 -11.41
CA SER A 106 10.30 -13.89 -12.06
C SER A 106 8.88 -14.13 -11.53
N HIS A 107 8.68 -15.09 -10.63
CA HIS A 107 7.37 -15.49 -10.12
C HIS A 107 7.23 -15.29 -8.60
N ILE A 108 8.16 -14.60 -7.95
CA ILE A 108 8.08 -14.31 -6.53
C ILE A 108 7.11 -13.14 -6.27
N ASN A 109 5.88 -13.44 -5.88
CA ASN A 109 4.82 -12.49 -5.56
C ASN A 109 3.81 -13.12 -4.58
N ASN A 110 2.71 -12.42 -4.27
CA ASN A 110 1.67 -12.93 -3.37
C ASN A 110 1.07 -14.28 -3.82
N TRP A 111 1.00 -14.57 -5.11
CA TRP A 111 0.54 -15.88 -5.59
C TRP A 111 1.40 -17.03 -5.03
N PHE A 112 2.70 -16.80 -4.95
CA PHE A 112 3.63 -17.78 -4.40
C PHE A 112 3.25 -18.16 -2.96
N THR A 113 3.02 -17.17 -2.08
CA THR A 113 2.65 -17.42 -0.68
C THR A 113 1.29 -18.08 -0.55
N VAL A 114 0.33 -17.67 -1.39
CA VAL A 114 -1.03 -18.25 -1.40
C VAL A 114 -1.00 -19.71 -1.83
N LEU A 115 -0.34 -20.02 -2.95
CA LEU A 115 -0.28 -21.42 -3.44
C LEU A 115 0.52 -22.32 -2.48
N LEU A 116 1.59 -21.78 -1.87
CA LEU A 116 2.35 -22.49 -0.83
C LEU A 116 1.47 -22.83 0.38
N THR A 117 0.56 -21.94 0.78
CA THR A 117 -0.41 -22.22 1.85
C THR A 117 -1.30 -23.41 1.53
N GLY A 118 -1.84 -23.46 0.31
CA GLY A 118 -2.66 -24.61 -0.13
C GLY A 118 -1.89 -25.92 -0.13
N ILE A 119 -0.65 -25.91 -0.63
CA ILE A 119 0.25 -27.08 -0.60
C ILE A 119 0.46 -27.52 0.85
N THR A 120 0.86 -26.62 1.74
CA THR A 120 1.18 -26.94 3.13
C THR A 120 -0.02 -27.50 3.89
N ALA A 121 -1.19 -26.86 3.73
CA ALA A 121 -2.43 -27.32 4.37
C ALA A 121 -2.79 -28.75 3.95
N VAL A 122 -2.73 -29.04 2.64
CA VAL A 122 -3.08 -30.37 2.13
C VAL A 122 -2.02 -31.40 2.53
N CYS A 123 -0.73 -31.10 2.45
CA CYS A 123 0.33 -32.03 2.87
C CYS A 123 0.22 -32.37 4.37
N ALA A 124 -0.09 -31.39 5.23
CA ALA A 124 -0.34 -31.62 6.65
C ALA A 124 -1.56 -32.56 6.87
N PHE A 125 -2.65 -32.32 6.17
CA PHE A 125 -3.87 -33.11 6.28
C PHE A 125 -3.73 -34.54 5.74
N LEU A 126 -2.91 -34.73 4.70
CA LEU A 126 -2.65 -36.02 4.08
C LEU A 126 -1.50 -36.82 4.72
N ASP A 127 -0.85 -36.28 5.76
CA ASP A 127 0.32 -36.86 6.44
C ASP A 127 1.53 -37.06 5.52
N GLU A 128 1.78 -36.09 4.61
CA GLU A 128 2.89 -36.15 3.66
C GLU A 128 4.15 -35.47 4.24
N GLU A 129 4.78 -36.12 5.25
CA GLU A 129 5.92 -35.56 5.99
C GLU A 129 7.11 -35.18 5.08
N GLU A 130 7.40 -35.96 4.05
CA GLU A 130 8.54 -35.76 3.14
C GLU A 130 8.44 -34.43 2.36
N ALA A 131 7.24 -33.85 2.22
CA ALA A 131 7.04 -32.58 1.54
C ALA A 131 7.59 -31.37 2.32
N PHE A 132 7.74 -31.48 3.65
CA PHE A 132 7.98 -30.31 4.51
C PHE A 132 9.37 -29.72 4.40
N ASP A 133 10.40 -30.48 4.05
CA ASP A 133 11.73 -29.90 3.78
C ASP A 133 11.66 -28.96 2.56
N ARG A 134 10.96 -29.38 1.52
CA ARG A 134 10.73 -28.54 0.33
C ARG A 134 9.83 -27.34 0.62
N ILE A 135 8.83 -27.49 1.47
CA ILE A 135 7.96 -26.39 1.93
C ILE A 135 8.78 -25.35 2.69
N ALA A 136 9.70 -25.77 3.58
CA ALA A 136 10.58 -24.87 4.30
C ALA A 136 11.51 -24.09 3.35
N GLU A 137 12.12 -24.74 2.35
CA GLU A 137 12.91 -24.06 1.31
C GLU A 137 12.08 -23.01 0.54
N MET A 138 10.84 -23.36 0.18
CA MET A 138 9.93 -22.43 -0.51
C MET A 138 9.48 -21.29 0.40
N TYR A 139 9.32 -21.52 1.70
CA TYR A 139 9.04 -20.49 2.69
C TYR A 139 10.18 -19.48 2.77
N ASP A 140 11.42 -19.95 2.90
CA ASP A 140 12.59 -19.08 2.92
C ASP A 140 12.76 -18.30 1.61
N TYR A 141 12.42 -18.92 0.49
CA TYR A 141 12.41 -18.23 -0.79
C TYR A 141 11.35 -17.12 -0.84
N ALA A 142 10.14 -17.39 -0.35
CA ALA A 142 9.07 -16.39 -0.24
C ALA A 142 9.40 -15.25 0.74
N ALA A 143 10.19 -15.54 1.78
CA ALA A 143 10.64 -14.52 2.75
C ALA A 143 11.40 -13.35 2.10
N ARG A 144 11.99 -13.55 0.92
CA ARG A 144 12.64 -12.50 0.12
C ARG A 144 11.70 -11.38 -0.32
N LEU A 145 10.37 -11.62 -0.34
CA LEU A 145 9.36 -10.59 -0.63
C LEU A 145 9.34 -9.47 0.43
N PHE A 146 9.80 -9.76 1.63
CA PHE A 146 9.63 -8.87 2.78
C PHE A 146 10.86 -8.01 3.06
N ASN A 147 11.89 -8.02 2.22
CA ASN A 147 13.12 -7.26 2.39
C ASN A 147 13.55 -7.20 3.88
N LYS A 148 14.23 -6.15 4.32
CA LYS A 148 14.65 -6.01 5.72
C LYS A 148 13.60 -5.34 6.61
N ASP A 149 12.81 -4.41 6.07
CA ASP A 149 11.93 -3.54 6.87
C ASP A 149 10.57 -3.22 6.22
N SER A 150 10.34 -3.71 5.01
CA SER A 150 9.15 -3.39 4.23
C SER A 150 8.86 -4.48 3.20
N TYR A 151 7.73 -4.39 2.52
CA TYR A 151 7.32 -5.35 1.50
C TYR A 151 7.50 -4.79 0.09
N GLY A 152 7.89 -5.65 -0.84
CA GLY A 152 8.23 -5.27 -2.21
C GLY A 152 7.13 -4.64 -3.07
N GLU A 153 5.91 -4.53 -2.58
CA GLU A 153 4.76 -3.93 -3.28
C GLU A 153 4.01 -2.95 -2.38
N THR A 154 2.71 -3.16 -2.15
CA THR A 154 1.83 -2.27 -1.42
C THR A 154 1.47 -2.81 -0.04
N LEU A 155 0.98 -1.96 0.86
CA LEU A 155 0.50 -2.36 2.19
C LEU A 155 -0.57 -3.45 2.12
N GLY A 156 -1.47 -3.37 1.13
CA GLY A 156 -2.50 -4.36 0.93
C GLY A 156 -1.94 -5.73 0.57
N TYR A 157 -0.98 -5.76 -0.35
CA TYR A 157 -0.35 -7.01 -0.76
C TYR A 157 0.62 -7.56 0.29
N TRP A 158 1.25 -6.69 1.10
CA TRP A 158 1.95 -7.14 2.30
C TRP A 158 1.05 -7.94 3.22
N SER A 159 -0.10 -7.36 3.58
CA SER A 159 -1.06 -8.03 4.47
C SER A 159 -1.52 -9.37 3.90
N TYR A 160 -1.82 -9.42 2.60
CA TYR A 160 -2.27 -10.63 1.92
C TYR A 160 -1.16 -11.69 1.80
N ALA A 161 0.05 -11.32 1.44
CA ALA A 161 1.17 -12.25 1.35
C ALA A 161 1.60 -12.75 2.74
N ALA A 162 1.69 -11.85 3.71
CA ALA A 162 2.16 -12.17 5.06
C ALA A 162 1.20 -13.09 5.82
N VAL A 163 -0.12 -12.91 5.72
CA VAL A 163 -1.07 -13.84 6.37
C VAL A 163 -0.98 -15.24 5.79
N ASN A 164 -0.62 -15.39 4.53
CA ASN A 164 -0.36 -16.70 3.96
C ASN A 164 0.95 -17.31 4.47
N MET A 165 2.00 -16.52 4.70
CA MET A 165 3.22 -16.99 5.38
C MET A 165 2.91 -17.45 6.82
N VAL A 166 2.08 -16.71 7.55
CA VAL A 166 1.57 -17.14 8.86
C VAL A 166 0.91 -18.50 8.76
N LYS A 167 -0.02 -18.70 7.83
CA LYS A 167 -0.75 -19.97 7.65
C LYS A 167 0.18 -21.13 7.30
N VAL A 168 1.15 -20.93 6.43
CA VAL A 168 2.17 -21.95 6.10
C VAL A 168 2.87 -22.42 7.39
N ARG A 169 3.36 -21.47 8.19
CA ARG A 169 4.03 -21.77 9.45
C ARG A 169 3.10 -22.48 10.45
N GLU A 170 1.85 -22.04 10.57
CA GLU A 170 0.88 -22.63 11.48
C GLU A 170 0.54 -24.09 11.10
N TYR A 171 0.30 -24.39 9.83
CA TYR A 171 0.07 -25.76 9.39
C TYR A 171 1.29 -26.65 9.65
N ALA A 172 2.49 -26.16 9.36
CA ALA A 172 3.72 -26.89 9.65
C ALA A 172 3.88 -27.16 11.16
N THR A 173 3.64 -26.14 12.01
CA THR A 173 3.77 -26.23 13.47
C THR A 173 2.74 -27.20 14.06
N ARG A 174 1.50 -27.16 13.60
CA ARG A 174 0.42 -28.02 14.09
C ARG A 174 0.57 -29.45 13.63
N TYR A 175 1.09 -29.65 12.44
CA TYR A 175 1.40 -30.99 11.95
C TYR A 175 2.56 -31.62 12.75
N LYS A 176 3.66 -30.88 12.95
CA LYS A 176 4.81 -31.30 13.73
C LYS A 176 5.56 -30.09 14.28
N ALA A 177 5.54 -29.90 15.60
CA ALA A 177 6.03 -28.69 16.25
C ALA A 177 7.40 -28.19 15.76
N GLY A 178 8.38 -29.08 15.61
CA GLY A 178 9.72 -28.72 15.16
C GLY A 178 9.82 -28.25 13.70
N LEU A 179 8.80 -28.44 12.86
CA LEU A 179 8.81 -27.97 11.47
C LEU A 179 8.56 -26.47 11.38
N GLY A 180 7.63 -25.94 12.18
CA GLY A 180 7.36 -24.51 12.21
C GLY A 180 8.50 -23.67 12.80
N GLU A 181 9.33 -24.27 13.67
CA GLU A 181 10.49 -23.60 14.24
C GLU A 181 11.57 -23.26 13.20
N LYS A 182 11.61 -24.00 12.09
CA LYS A 182 12.49 -23.73 10.95
C LYS A 182 12.05 -22.51 10.12
N MET A 183 10.84 -21.99 10.34
CA MET A 183 10.22 -20.92 9.57
C MET A 183 10.25 -19.61 10.37
N ASP A 184 11.15 -18.68 9.99
CA ASP A 184 11.37 -17.45 10.74
C ASP A 184 10.20 -16.47 10.58
N THR A 185 9.60 -16.07 11.70
CA THR A 185 8.53 -15.07 11.75
C THR A 185 9.03 -13.66 11.42
N ALA A 186 10.32 -13.39 11.67
CA ALA A 186 10.94 -12.10 11.34
C ALA A 186 10.86 -11.79 9.83
N ALA A 187 10.66 -12.79 8.98
CA ALA A 187 10.47 -12.57 7.54
C ALA A 187 9.38 -11.53 7.25
N TYR A 188 8.25 -11.57 7.96
CA TYR A 188 7.12 -10.65 7.76
C TYR A 188 6.90 -9.69 8.93
N SER A 189 7.34 -10.00 10.13
CA SER A 189 7.12 -9.15 11.32
C SER A 189 7.96 -7.87 11.31
N ARG A 190 9.16 -7.91 10.69
CA ARG A 190 10.03 -6.74 10.54
C ARG A 190 9.39 -5.57 9.78
N SER A 191 8.38 -5.84 8.96
CA SER A 191 7.64 -4.81 8.20
C SER A 191 6.55 -4.11 9.02
N VAL A 192 6.34 -4.46 10.30
CA VAL A 192 5.33 -3.82 11.16
C VAL A 192 5.53 -2.30 11.28
N PRO A 193 6.74 -1.76 11.49
CA PRO A 193 6.96 -0.32 11.53
C PRO A 193 6.54 0.37 10.22
N TRP A 194 6.75 -0.26 9.08
CA TRP A 194 6.30 0.24 7.79
C TRP A 194 4.77 0.24 7.67
N ALA A 195 4.10 -0.85 8.09
CA ALA A 195 2.65 -0.94 8.08
C ALA A 195 2.00 0.06 9.03
N VAL A 196 2.56 0.25 10.23
CA VAL A 196 2.15 1.26 11.22
C VAL A 196 2.33 2.67 10.66
N SER A 197 3.48 2.94 10.02
CA SER A 197 3.72 4.25 9.41
C SER A 197 2.78 4.53 8.24
N GLY A 198 2.40 3.51 7.48
CA GLY A 198 1.48 3.61 6.35
C GLY A 198 -0.01 3.70 6.72
N TYR A 199 -0.38 3.36 7.95
CA TYR A 199 -1.72 3.63 8.48
C TYR A 199 -1.86 5.12 8.76
N LEU A 200 -2.93 5.75 8.28
CA LEU A 200 -3.16 7.18 8.41
C LEU A 200 -4.02 7.50 9.64
N TYR A 201 -5.29 7.13 9.60
CA TYR A 201 -6.28 7.37 10.65
C TYR A 201 -7.59 6.67 10.31
N ASN A 202 -8.53 6.65 11.25
CA ASN A 202 -9.90 6.22 10.99
C ASN A 202 -10.78 7.41 10.66
N LYS A 203 -11.66 7.27 9.68
CA LYS A 203 -12.59 8.32 9.25
C LYS A 203 -13.96 7.77 8.87
N LYS A 204 -15.00 8.51 9.21
CA LYS A 204 -16.35 8.33 8.63
C LYS A 204 -16.31 8.71 7.15
N LEU A 205 -16.89 7.89 6.31
CA LEU A 205 -16.98 8.14 4.89
C LEU A 205 -18.37 8.67 4.53
N LYS A 206 -18.41 9.66 3.64
CA LYS A 206 -19.67 10.25 3.17
C LYS A 206 -20.58 9.19 2.54
N GLY A 207 -21.82 9.12 2.99
CA GLY A 207 -22.81 8.15 2.48
C GLY A 207 -22.72 6.76 3.10
N TRP A 208 -21.79 6.55 4.04
CA TRP A 208 -21.67 5.34 4.83
C TRP A 208 -22.19 5.58 6.24
N GLU A 209 -22.90 4.60 6.77
CA GLU A 209 -23.27 4.61 8.18
C GLU A 209 -22.05 4.36 9.05
N ASP A 210 -22.12 4.71 10.36
CA ASP A 210 -21.06 4.30 11.27
C ASP A 210 -20.73 2.81 11.09
N PRO A 211 -19.49 2.43 11.12
CA PRO A 211 -18.35 2.98 11.86
C PRO A 211 -17.40 3.85 11.04
N GLN A 212 -16.31 4.27 11.70
CA GLN A 212 -15.16 4.86 11.01
C GLN A 212 -14.36 3.77 10.30
N TYR A 213 -13.76 4.11 9.17
CA TYR A 213 -12.97 3.20 8.36
C TYR A 213 -11.48 3.55 8.40
N PRO A 214 -10.58 2.56 8.51
CA PRO A 214 -9.15 2.78 8.47
C PRO A 214 -8.70 3.20 7.08
N LEU A 215 -7.91 4.26 7.02
CA LEU A 215 -7.32 4.80 5.82
C LEU A 215 -5.81 4.55 5.86
N CYS A 216 -5.25 4.18 4.71
CA CYS A 216 -3.83 3.89 4.56
C CYS A 216 -3.26 4.58 3.32
N LEU A 217 -1.94 4.73 3.28
CA LEU A 217 -1.23 5.07 2.05
C LEU A 217 -1.52 3.99 0.98
N ASN A 218 -1.87 4.43 -0.24
CA ASN A 218 -2.41 3.56 -1.27
C ASN A 218 -1.63 3.61 -2.59
N PHE A 219 -0.31 3.76 -2.55
CA PHE A 219 0.52 3.65 -3.75
C PHE A 219 0.33 2.31 -4.44
N GLY A 220 0.39 2.31 -5.78
CA GLY A 220 0.23 1.11 -6.59
C GLY A 220 -1.18 0.51 -6.50
N ASP A 221 -1.33 -0.78 -6.75
CA ASP A 221 -2.61 -1.49 -6.66
C ASP A 221 -3.05 -1.65 -5.18
N SER A 222 -3.22 -0.55 -4.47
CA SER A 222 -3.70 -0.52 -3.08
C SER A 222 -4.93 0.33 -2.93
N ALA A 223 -5.85 -0.11 -2.08
CA ALA A 223 -7.02 0.68 -1.73
C ALA A 223 -6.69 1.70 -0.63
N TYR A 224 -7.27 2.88 -0.72
CA TYR A 224 -7.16 3.93 0.29
C TYR A 224 -7.85 3.52 1.60
N ILE A 225 -9.04 2.92 1.49
CA ILE A 225 -9.72 2.30 2.63
C ILE A 225 -9.16 0.90 2.77
N ARG A 226 -8.35 0.67 3.80
CA ARG A 226 -7.67 -0.60 3.97
C ARG A 226 -7.55 -0.99 5.42
N ARG A 227 -7.88 -2.24 5.70
CA ARG A 227 -7.64 -2.92 6.96
C ARG A 227 -6.60 -4.02 6.72
N MET A 228 -5.61 -4.12 7.59
CA MET A 228 -4.67 -5.24 7.56
C MET A 228 -5.34 -6.49 8.12
N HIS A 229 -4.91 -7.67 7.71
CA HIS A 229 -5.52 -8.91 8.14
C HIS A 229 -5.36 -9.12 9.66
N ALA A 230 -6.46 -9.28 10.39
CA ALA A 230 -6.45 -9.42 11.84
C ALA A 230 -5.58 -10.61 12.31
N GLY A 231 -5.72 -11.77 11.64
CA GLY A 231 -4.93 -12.95 11.94
C GLY A 231 -3.43 -12.74 11.77
N LEU A 232 -2.99 -11.90 10.82
CA LEU A 232 -1.60 -11.51 10.68
C LEU A 232 -1.12 -10.68 11.86
N LEU A 233 -1.83 -9.59 12.18
CA LEU A 233 -1.42 -8.66 13.24
C LEU A 233 -1.39 -9.35 14.61
N LEU A 234 -2.40 -10.16 14.90
CA LEU A 234 -2.50 -10.90 16.15
C LEU A 234 -1.49 -12.06 16.23
N ASN A 235 -1.19 -12.75 15.11
CA ASN A 235 -0.12 -13.75 15.09
C ASN A 235 1.23 -13.12 15.42
N ILE A 236 1.57 -11.98 14.81
CA ILE A 236 2.81 -11.25 15.15
C ILE A 236 2.81 -10.84 16.62
N ALA A 237 1.68 -10.36 17.14
CA ALA A 237 1.55 -9.98 18.55
C ALA A 237 1.74 -11.16 19.53
N VAL A 238 1.52 -12.39 19.08
CA VAL A 238 1.80 -13.61 19.85
C VAL A 238 3.25 -14.07 19.66
N THR A 239 3.68 -14.23 18.43
CA THR A 239 4.94 -14.92 18.10
C THR A 239 6.18 -14.06 18.38
N GLU A 240 6.05 -12.75 18.30
CA GLU A 240 7.16 -11.81 18.59
C GLU A 240 7.18 -11.31 20.05
N LYS A 241 6.21 -11.70 20.88
CA LYS A 241 6.03 -11.20 22.23
C LYS A 241 7.30 -11.21 23.09
N GLU A 242 8.08 -12.29 23.00
CA GLU A 242 9.31 -12.48 23.77
C GLU A 242 10.56 -12.06 23.00
N LYS A 243 10.54 -12.16 21.66
CA LYS A 243 11.72 -11.90 20.81
C LYS A 243 11.86 -10.43 20.43
N ALA A 244 10.74 -9.77 20.15
CA ALA A 244 10.66 -8.40 19.68
C ALA A 244 9.38 -7.71 20.23
N PRO A 245 9.33 -7.45 21.56
CA PRO A 245 8.11 -6.99 22.23
C PRO A 245 7.55 -5.68 21.68
N GLU A 246 8.39 -4.79 21.16
CA GLU A 246 7.94 -3.54 20.52
C GLU A 246 7.22 -3.82 19.19
N ILE A 247 7.73 -4.76 18.40
CA ILE A 247 7.07 -5.20 17.14
C ILE A 247 5.73 -5.87 17.46
N ALA A 248 5.70 -6.77 18.43
CA ALA A 248 4.48 -7.44 18.88
C ALA A 248 3.45 -6.43 19.39
N GLY A 249 3.88 -5.49 20.23
CA GLY A 249 3.01 -4.45 20.78
C GLY A 249 2.48 -3.49 19.71
N MET A 250 3.32 -3.08 18.74
CA MET A 250 2.88 -2.25 17.62
C MET A 250 1.92 -2.98 16.70
N ALA A 251 2.11 -4.26 16.44
CA ALA A 251 1.15 -5.06 15.67
C ALA A 251 -0.20 -5.15 16.39
N ARG A 252 -0.19 -5.34 17.73
CA ARG A 252 -1.41 -5.31 18.54
C ARG A 252 -2.06 -3.93 18.53
N TRP A 253 -1.28 -2.84 18.66
CA TRP A 253 -1.78 -1.47 18.58
C TRP A 253 -2.48 -1.22 17.22
N LEU A 254 -1.85 -1.60 16.11
CA LEU A 254 -2.43 -1.44 14.78
C LEU A 254 -3.73 -2.25 14.62
N PHE A 255 -3.79 -3.44 15.23
CA PHE A 255 -5.03 -4.21 15.28
C PHE A 255 -6.13 -3.45 16.04
N GLU A 256 -5.86 -2.91 17.24
CA GLU A 256 -6.84 -2.17 18.03
C GLU A 256 -7.33 -0.91 17.29
N GLU A 257 -6.43 -0.16 16.65
CA GLU A 257 -6.77 1.00 15.84
C GLU A 257 -7.74 0.64 14.69
N GLN A 258 -7.48 -0.46 14.01
CA GLN A 258 -8.25 -0.81 12.81
C GLN A 258 -9.52 -1.62 13.11
N TYR A 259 -9.56 -2.35 14.21
CA TYR A 259 -10.66 -3.25 14.54
C TYR A 259 -11.42 -2.83 15.81
N GLY A 260 -10.80 -2.21 16.78
CA GLY A 260 -11.27 -1.74 18.08
C GLY A 260 -12.78 -1.69 18.30
N GLU A 261 -13.35 -0.52 18.34
CA GLU A 261 -14.78 -0.30 18.51
C GLU A 261 -15.66 -0.88 17.38
N ASN A 262 -15.02 -1.17 16.23
CA ASN A 262 -15.69 -1.62 15.01
C ASN A 262 -15.60 -3.13 14.79
N MET A 263 -15.07 -3.88 15.74
CA MET A 263 -14.79 -5.31 15.61
C MET A 263 -16.02 -6.14 15.21
N LEU A 264 -17.21 -5.74 15.66
CA LEU A 264 -18.47 -6.45 15.45
C LEU A 264 -19.36 -5.88 14.33
N VAL A 265 -18.98 -4.79 13.68
CA VAL A 265 -19.85 -4.04 12.77
C VAL A 265 -19.51 -4.27 11.30
N PHE A 266 -19.02 -5.47 10.93
CA PHE A 266 -18.78 -5.77 9.52
C PHE A 266 -20.02 -6.29 8.82
N LYS A 267 -20.80 -5.39 8.26
CA LYS A 267 -21.84 -5.71 7.29
C LYS A 267 -21.33 -5.74 5.83
N ASP A 268 -20.15 -5.21 5.56
CA ASP A 268 -19.76 -4.91 4.18
C ASP A 268 -18.65 -5.82 3.64
N VAL A 269 -19.05 -7.06 3.35
CA VAL A 269 -18.38 -7.92 2.38
C VAL A 269 -18.25 -7.24 1.00
N GLU A 270 -19.04 -6.22 0.75
CA GLU A 270 -19.08 -5.48 -0.52
C GLU A 270 -17.82 -4.64 -0.78
N LEU A 271 -17.06 -4.31 0.24
CA LEU A 271 -15.86 -3.48 0.10
C LEU A 271 -14.63 -4.21 -0.41
N GLY A 272 -14.66 -5.53 -0.47
CA GLY A 272 -13.60 -6.35 -1.08
C GLY A 272 -12.18 -6.21 -0.53
N ASN A 273 -11.93 -5.16 0.25
CA ASN A 273 -10.62 -4.77 0.78
C ASN A 273 -10.60 -4.59 2.30
N LEU A 274 -11.71 -4.84 2.95
CA LEU A 274 -11.78 -4.89 4.39
C LEU A 274 -11.69 -6.34 4.80
N GLU A 275 -10.52 -6.71 5.31
CA GLU A 275 -10.31 -8.02 5.89
C GLU A 275 -11.24 -8.19 7.10
N SER A 276 -11.93 -9.31 7.16
CA SER A 276 -12.77 -9.68 8.29
C SER A 276 -11.97 -10.44 9.34
N LEU A 277 -12.53 -10.53 10.54
CA LEU A 277 -12.06 -11.49 11.53
C LEU A 277 -12.33 -12.91 11.00
N ASP A 278 -11.35 -13.77 11.16
CA ASP A 278 -11.46 -15.20 10.93
C ASP A 278 -11.22 -15.98 12.24
N PHE A 279 -11.42 -17.28 12.22
CA PHE A 279 -11.19 -18.09 13.42
C PHE A 279 -9.74 -18.05 13.92
N TRP A 280 -8.75 -17.85 13.03
CA TRP A 280 -7.35 -17.66 13.40
C TRP A 280 -7.17 -16.42 14.28
N SER A 281 -7.88 -15.33 13.96
CA SER A 281 -7.85 -14.10 14.75
C SER A 281 -8.31 -14.35 16.20
N LEU A 282 -9.34 -15.17 16.38
CA LEU A 282 -9.84 -15.52 17.71
C LEU A 282 -8.82 -16.35 18.50
N LEU A 283 -8.14 -17.30 17.85
CA LEU A 283 -7.13 -18.14 18.49
C LEU A 283 -5.92 -17.35 18.99
N TYR A 284 -5.52 -16.31 18.25
CA TYR A 284 -4.36 -15.50 18.65
C TYR A 284 -4.71 -14.40 19.67
N TYR A 285 -5.94 -13.88 19.64
CA TYR A 285 -6.34 -12.70 20.42
C TYR A 285 -6.04 -12.82 21.92
N VAL A 286 -6.32 -13.98 22.51
CA VAL A 286 -6.18 -14.22 23.97
C VAL A 286 -4.73 -14.17 24.45
N ASN A 287 -3.80 -14.59 23.60
CA ASN A 287 -2.38 -14.71 23.96
C ASN A 287 -1.53 -13.58 23.39
N ALA A 288 -2.12 -12.66 22.64
CA ALA A 288 -1.42 -11.52 22.04
C ALA A 288 -0.81 -10.60 23.13
N SER A 289 0.26 -9.93 22.76
CA SER A 289 0.86 -8.90 23.62
C SER A 289 -0.11 -7.75 23.89
N GLU A 290 0.15 -6.97 24.94
CA GLU A 290 -0.50 -5.69 25.12
C GLU A 290 -0.12 -4.71 24.00
N PRO A 291 -1.01 -3.78 23.63
CA PRO A 291 -0.72 -2.79 22.59
C PRO A 291 0.36 -1.80 23.04
N ILE A 292 1.32 -1.54 22.17
CA ILE A 292 2.34 -0.50 22.34
C ILE A 292 2.18 0.51 21.22
N SER A 293 1.84 1.75 21.57
CA SER A 293 1.69 2.82 20.58
C SER A 293 3.02 3.18 19.92
N PRO A 294 3.02 3.78 18.72
CA PRO A 294 4.23 4.28 18.07
C PRO A 294 5.04 5.25 18.96
N VAL A 295 4.36 6.06 19.77
CA VAL A 295 5.00 6.95 20.74
C VAL A 295 5.74 6.15 21.82
N SER A 296 5.07 5.15 22.39
CA SER A 296 5.66 4.30 23.44
C SER A 296 6.79 3.42 22.93
N ALA A 297 6.71 3.00 21.66
CA ALA A 297 7.78 2.26 20.97
C ALA A 297 8.93 3.16 20.50
N ASN A 298 8.89 4.47 20.73
CA ASN A 298 9.82 5.45 20.18
C ASN A 298 10.01 5.34 18.66
N LEU A 299 8.94 5.01 17.92
CA LEU A 299 9.01 4.90 16.49
C LEU A 299 9.35 6.27 15.88
N PRO A 300 10.39 6.38 15.03
CA PRO A 300 10.72 7.65 14.39
C PRO A 300 9.54 8.24 13.62
N ARG A 301 9.31 9.55 13.71
CA ARG A 301 8.25 10.24 12.99
C ARG A 301 8.46 10.30 11.47
N ALA A 302 9.67 10.06 11.03
CA ALA A 302 10.03 9.97 9.62
C ALA A 302 10.93 8.76 9.39
N MET A 303 10.59 7.98 8.38
CA MET A 303 11.31 6.74 8.03
C MET A 303 11.42 6.61 6.52
N SER A 304 12.58 6.11 6.08
CA SER A 304 12.84 5.70 4.69
C SER A 304 13.06 4.21 4.67
N PHE A 305 12.21 3.50 3.95
CA PHE A 305 12.19 2.03 3.90
C PHE A 305 12.94 1.49 2.68
N GLU A 306 13.39 0.26 2.73
CA GLU A 306 14.15 -0.38 1.64
C GLU A 306 13.38 -0.49 0.32
N THR A 307 12.06 -0.57 0.37
CA THR A 307 11.23 -0.54 -0.85
C THR A 307 11.18 0.82 -1.52
N GLY A 308 11.81 1.84 -0.94
CA GLY A 308 11.81 3.21 -1.43
C GLY A 308 10.64 4.06 -0.94
N ASN A 309 9.71 3.50 -0.20
CA ASN A 309 8.71 4.32 0.49
C ASN A 309 9.37 5.18 1.55
N VAL A 310 8.95 6.43 1.63
CA VAL A 310 9.30 7.34 2.72
C VAL A 310 8.03 7.89 3.33
N ILE A 311 7.94 7.86 4.64
CA ILE A 311 6.77 8.33 5.37
C ILE A 311 7.23 9.30 6.43
N MET A 312 6.70 10.52 6.38
CA MET A 312 7.02 11.61 7.30
C MET A 312 5.75 12.05 8.01
N ARG A 313 5.84 12.21 9.32
CA ARG A 313 4.81 12.81 10.16
C ARG A 313 5.41 14.00 10.91
N ASP A 314 4.60 15.00 11.18
CA ASP A 314 5.00 16.09 12.07
C ASP A 314 5.16 15.58 13.52
N SER A 315 4.30 14.67 13.95
CA SER A 315 4.32 14.02 15.25
C SER A 315 3.59 12.67 15.19
N TRP A 316 3.86 11.77 16.12
CA TRP A 316 3.01 10.60 16.39
C TRP A 316 1.86 10.93 17.35
N GLN A 317 2.05 11.91 18.23
CA GLN A 317 1.00 12.41 19.10
C GLN A 317 0.30 13.58 18.41
N ASP A 318 -1.03 13.49 18.27
CA ASP A 318 -1.85 14.52 17.63
C ASP A 318 -1.35 14.89 16.22
N THR A 319 -1.06 13.89 15.41
CA THR A 319 -0.55 14.05 14.03
C THR A 319 -1.44 14.98 13.21
N GLU A 320 -0.90 16.11 12.77
CA GLU A 320 -1.57 17.03 11.86
C GLU A 320 -1.24 16.75 10.41
N THR A 321 0.02 16.45 10.10
CA THR A 321 0.51 16.32 8.72
C THR A 321 1.22 15.00 8.49
N ILE A 322 0.82 14.32 7.41
CA ILE A 322 1.44 13.09 6.94
C ILE A 322 1.81 13.26 5.48
N LEU A 323 3.08 13.03 5.15
CA LEU A 323 3.59 12.98 3.80
C LEU A 323 4.12 11.57 3.52
N GLY A 324 3.44 10.83 2.62
CA GLY A 324 3.92 9.58 2.07
C GLY A 324 4.56 9.82 0.71
N ILE A 325 5.70 9.21 0.42
CA ILE A 325 6.45 9.36 -0.83
C ILE A 325 6.75 7.97 -1.41
N GLN A 326 6.55 7.83 -2.70
CA GLN A 326 6.97 6.68 -3.49
C GLN A 326 8.31 6.99 -4.16
N GLY A 327 9.39 6.81 -3.40
CA GLY A 327 10.71 7.29 -3.78
C GLY A 327 11.60 6.29 -4.51
N GLY A 328 11.16 5.09 -4.75
CA GLY A 328 11.97 4.11 -5.48
C GLY A 328 11.86 2.69 -4.97
N TYR A 329 12.64 1.82 -5.58
CA TYR A 329 12.60 0.39 -5.32
C TYR A 329 14.02 -0.15 -5.24
N GLU A 330 14.41 -0.67 -4.09
CA GLU A 330 15.68 -1.35 -3.85
C GLU A 330 15.50 -2.54 -2.93
N PRO A 331 16.31 -3.55 -3.07
CA PRO A 331 16.87 -4.17 -4.29
C PRO A 331 15.90 -5.12 -4.97
N LEU A 332 14.76 -5.39 -4.31
CA LEU A 332 13.74 -6.31 -4.78
C LEU A 332 12.60 -5.54 -5.44
N CYS A 333 12.38 -5.79 -6.70
CA CYS A 333 11.25 -5.27 -7.43
C CYS A 333 10.20 -6.36 -7.66
N VAL A 334 9.10 -6.30 -6.94
CA VAL A 334 7.90 -7.08 -7.25
C VAL A 334 6.96 -6.17 -8.03
N SER A 335 6.78 -6.41 -9.32
CA SER A 335 6.20 -5.41 -10.20
C SER A 335 4.73 -5.62 -10.55
N SER A 336 4.12 -6.69 -10.06
CA SER A 336 2.77 -7.08 -10.48
C SER A 336 1.71 -6.01 -10.18
N HIS A 337 1.93 -5.21 -9.15
CA HIS A 337 0.96 -4.26 -8.62
C HIS A 337 1.52 -2.84 -8.46
N ARG A 338 2.57 -2.53 -9.21
CA ARG A 338 3.20 -1.21 -9.21
C ARG A 338 2.66 -0.35 -10.33
N HIS A 339 2.71 0.94 -10.09
CA HIS A 339 2.35 1.97 -11.04
C HIS A 339 3.58 2.72 -11.56
N GLU A 340 3.38 3.60 -12.51
CA GLU A 340 4.37 4.53 -13.01
C GLU A 340 4.41 5.79 -12.11
N ASP A 341 4.64 5.59 -10.81
CA ASP A 341 4.41 6.54 -9.72
C ASP A 341 5.68 6.96 -8.96
N LEU A 342 6.87 6.69 -9.52
CA LEU A 342 8.13 7.07 -8.89
C LEU A 342 8.22 8.58 -8.70
N ASN A 343 8.69 9.00 -7.52
CA ASN A 343 8.67 10.37 -7.06
C ASN A 343 7.25 11.00 -6.99
N SER A 344 6.22 10.18 -6.81
CA SER A 344 4.89 10.63 -6.42
C SER A 344 4.75 10.71 -4.90
N PHE A 345 3.73 11.41 -4.44
CA PHE A 345 3.46 11.58 -3.02
C PHE A 345 1.98 11.65 -2.70
N ILE A 346 1.66 11.37 -1.44
CA ILE A 346 0.35 11.55 -0.81
C ILE A 346 0.52 12.51 0.36
N LEU A 347 -0.35 13.52 0.45
CA LEU A 347 -0.32 14.51 1.53
C LEU A 347 -1.67 14.59 2.23
N VAL A 348 -1.63 14.40 3.54
CA VAL A 348 -2.77 14.53 4.43
C VAL A 348 -2.49 15.63 5.45
N HIS A 349 -3.47 16.51 5.70
CA HIS A 349 -3.40 17.52 6.75
C HIS A 349 -4.72 17.59 7.52
N LYS A 350 -4.65 17.54 8.85
CA LYS A 350 -5.82 17.54 9.76
C LYS A 350 -6.88 16.50 9.39
N GLN A 351 -6.41 15.29 9.08
CA GLN A 351 -7.25 14.17 8.62
C GLN A 351 -8.00 14.46 7.30
N GLU A 352 -7.55 15.43 6.51
CA GLU A 352 -8.05 15.69 5.17
C GLU A 352 -6.96 15.32 4.14
N PRO A 353 -7.18 14.34 3.27
CA PRO A 353 -6.27 14.02 2.18
C PRO A 353 -6.40 15.09 1.09
N PHE A 354 -5.34 15.80 0.83
CA PHE A 354 -5.29 16.85 -0.20
C PHE A 354 -4.70 16.35 -1.50
N PHE A 355 -3.47 15.84 -1.47
CA PHE A 355 -2.85 15.24 -2.64
C PHE A 355 -2.89 13.73 -2.46
N ILE A 356 -3.47 13.03 -3.44
CA ILE A 356 -3.79 11.61 -3.34
C ILE A 356 -3.18 10.83 -4.50
N ASP A 357 -3.15 9.51 -4.32
CA ASP A 357 -2.84 8.55 -5.36
C ASP A 357 -4.15 7.88 -5.84
N PRO A 358 -4.31 7.53 -7.12
CA PRO A 358 -5.48 6.82 -7.61
C PRO A 358 -5.64 5.45 -6.96
N GLY A 359 -4.53 4.84 -6.56
CA GLY A 359 -4.54 3.49 -6.04
C GLY A 359 -5.08 2.48 -7.04
N HIS A 360 -5.69 1.42 -6.53
CA HIS A 360 -6.21 0.34 -7.34
C HIS A 360 -7.66 0.54 -7.77
N CYS A 361 -7.94 0.07 -8.98
CA CYS A 361 -9.25 -0.06 -9.60
C CYS A 361 -9.49 -1.53 -9.99
N CYS A 362 -10.71 -1.88 -10.38
CA CYS A 362 -11.01 -3.21 -10.89
C CYS A 362 -10.21 -3.49 -12.17
N TYR A 363 -9.39 -4.54 -12.18
CA TYR A 363 -8.50 -4.95 -13.28
C TYR A 363 -9.18 -5.11 -14.67
N ARG A 364 -10.48 -5.20 -14.71
CA ARG A 364 -11.26 -5.38 -15.94
C ARG A 364 -11.77 -4.08 -16.54
N LEU A 365 -11.52 -2.95 -15.87
CA LEU A 365 -11.94 -1.63 -16.31
C LEU A 365 -10.78 -0.87 -16.94
N GLU A 366 -11.06 -0.04 -17.93
CA GLU A 366 -10.09 0.87 -18.54
C GLU A 366 -9.46 1.81 -17.53
N GLN A 367 -10.20 2.20 -16.50
CA GLN A 367 -9.72 3.01 -15.40
C GLN A 367 -8.54 2.36 -14.65
N SER A 368 -8.47 1.03 -14.61
CA SER A 368 -7.30 0.33 -14.03
C SER A 368 -6.02 0.59 -14.82
N ARG A 369 -6.12 0.65 -16.14
CA ARG A 369 -4.99 0.99 -17.00
C ARG A 369 -4.58 2.44 -16.80
N ILE A 370 -5.54 3.35 -16.82
CA ILE A 370 -5.31 4.80 -16.62
C ILE A 370 -4.70 5.08 -15.26
N ALA A 371 -5.20 4.43 -14.20
CA ALA A 371 -4.68 4.61 -12.83
C ALA A 371 -3.20 4.22 -12.68
N ARG A 372 -2.67 3.36 -13.55
CA ARG A 372 -1.25 2.95 -13.52
C ARG A 372 -0.31 3.89 -14.25
N GLU A 373 -0.84 4.73 -15.13
CA GLU A 373 -0.04 5.62 -15.99
C GLU A 373 0.48 6.82 -15.19
N THR A 374 1.66 7.30 -15.55
CA THR A 374 2.36 8.43 -14.91
C THR A 374 1.48 9.68 -14.76
N GLY A 375 0.63 9.96 -15.75
CA GLY A 375 -0.29 11.09 -15.72
C GLY A 375 -1.33 11.06 -14.61
N SER A 376 -1.48 9.93 -13.92
CA SER A 376 -2.41 9.70 -12.81
C SER A 376 -1.78 9.92 -11.43
N HIS A 377 -0.51 10.32 -11.37
CA HIS A 377 0.25 10.42 -10.14
C HIS A 377 0.83 11.82 -9.93
N ASN A 378 1.21 12.15 -8.70
CA ASN A 378 1.82 13.42 -8.31
C ASN A 378 3.30 13.45 -8.71
N THR A 379 3.60 13.29 -9.99
CA THR A 379 4.94 13.24 -10.57
C THR A 379 4.98 13.94 -11.93
N TRP A 380 5.99 13.67 -12.76
CA TRP A 380 6.23 14.39 -14.01
C TRP A 380 5.83 13.60 -15.24
N GLN A 381 5.45 14.36 -16.28
CA GLN A 381 5.44 13.90 -17.67
C GLN A 381 6.29 14.84 -18.51
N PHE A 382 6.94 14.31 -19.54
CA PHE A 382 7.78 15.06 -20.47
C PHE A 382 7.05 15.19 -21.81
N GLU A 383 6.82 16.40 -22.26
CA GLU A 383 6.23 16.64 -23.58
C GLU A 383 7.35 16.88 -24.61
N ILE A 384 7.38 16.03 -25.64
CA ILE A 384 8.25 16.13 -26.82
C ILE A 384 7.35 16.07 -28.05
N ASP A 385 7.45 17.06 -28.93
CA ASP A 385 6.65 17.16 -30.17
C ASP A 385 5.14 16.99 -29.93
N GLY A 386 4.63 17.52 -28.83
CA GLY A 386 3.21 17.45 -28.45
C GLY A 386 2.76 16.10 -27.88
N ARG A 387 3.67 15.18 -27.64
CA ARG A 387 3.40 13.88 -26.99
C ARG A 387 3.86 13.87 -25.57
N LEU A 388 2.98 13.48 -24.65
CA LEU A 388 3.32 13.27 -23.26
C LEU A 388 3.96 11.89 -23.09
N LEU A 389 5.13 11.87 -22.49
CA LEU A 389 5.89 10.67 -22.15
C LEU A 389 5.91 10.52 -20.64
N GLY A 390 5.54 9.34 -20.15
CA GLY A 390 5.59 8.94 -18.76
C GLY A 390 6.78 8.05 -18.43
N GLN A 391 6.76 7.53 -17.24
CA GLN A 391 7.71 6.54 -16.74
C GLN A 391 7.51 5.21 -17.48
N LYS A 392 8.55 4.41 -17.52
CA LYS A 392 8.45 3.05 -18.06
C LYS A 392 7.64 2.18 -17.11
N GLN A 393 6.69 1.47 -17.66
CA GLN A 393 6.03 0.42 -16.93
C GLN A 393 7.02 -0.70 -16.60
N VAL A 394 7.11 -1.05 -15.33
CA VAL A 394 7.87 -2.20 -14.88
C VAL A 394 6.98 -3.42 -14.95
N SER A 395 7.34 -4.41 -15.75
CA SER A 395 6.61 -5.68 -15.82
C SER A 395 7.48 -6.83 -15.32
N GLY A 396 6.89 -7.76 -14.57
CA GLY A 396 7.57 -8.92 -14.02
C GLY A 396 8.10 -8.70 -12.60
N CYS A 397 8.64 -9.75 -12.03
CA CYS A 397 9.26 -9.76 -10.71
C CYS A 397 10.77 -9.78 -10.89
N PHE A 398 11.48 -8.83 -10.32
CA PHE A 398 12.94 -8.76 -10.44
C PHE A 398 13.59 -8.88 -9.08
N VAL A 399 14.46 -9.84 -8.95
CA VAL A 399 15.39 -9.96 -7.83
C VAL A 399 16.76 -9.52 -8.34
N ASP A 400 17.43 -8.69 -7.54
CA ASP A 400 18.73 -8.12 -7.90
C ASP A 400 18.67 -7.20 -9.14
N VAL A 401 17.86 -6.15 -9.06
CA VAL A 401 17.83 -5.09 -10.08
C VAL A 401 19.20 -4.41 -10.12
N LYS A 402 19.95 -4.60 -11.20
CA LYS A 402 21.30 -4.04 -11.35
C LYS A 402 21.29 -2.52 -11.49
N GLU A 403 20.22 -1.98 -12.08
CA GLU A 403 20.03 -0.54 -12.26
C GLU A 403 18.62 -0.18 -11.78
N PRO A 404 18.46 0.37 -10.58
CA PRO A 404 17.17 0.81 -10.07
C PRO A 404 16.63 1.95 -10.93
N LEU A 405 15.32 1.92 -11.18
CA LEU A 405 14.64 2.99 -11.92
C LEU A 405 14.61 4.32 -11.14
N CYS A 406 14.72 4.23 -9.82
CA CYS A 406 14.83 5.36 -8.92
C CYS A 406 15.87 5.04 -7.85
N ARG A 407 16.66 6.05 -7.46
CA ARG A 407 17.72 5.92 -6.44
C ARG A 407 17.48 6.94 -5.35
N LYS A 408 17.51 6.50 -4.11
CA LYS A 408 17.59 7.38 -2.96
C LYS A 408 18.94 8.11 -2.98
N LEU A 409 18.92 9.43 -2.88
CA LEU A 409 20.13 10.25 -2.80
C LEU A 409 20.45 10.61 -1.36
N ASP A 410 19.45 11.11 -0.61
CA ASP A 410 19.60 11.41 0.82
C ASP A 410 18.31 11.22 1.61
N PHE A 411 18.47 11.07 2.92
CA PHE A 411 17.40 11.13 3.91
C PHE A 411 17.98 11.70 5.19
N ILE A 412 17.57 12.92 5.54
CA ILE A 412 18.13 13.70 6.64
C ILE A 412 17.01 14.10 7.59
N THR A 413 17.25 13.87 8.88
CA THR A 413 16.35 14.25 9.97
C THR A 413 17.13 15.12 10.95
N GLU A 414 17.04 16.43 10.81
CA GLU A 414 17.78 17.39 11.63
C GLU A 414 16.89 18.54 12.12
N SER A 415 17.09 18.98 13.34
CA SER A 415 16.49 20.22 13.90
C SER A 415 14.98 20.36 13.68
N GLY A 416 14.25 19.24 13.70
CA GLY A 416 12.80 19.23 13.49
C GLY A 416 12.37 19.18 12.02
N MET A 417 13.27 19.37 11.07
CA MET A 417 13.04 19.24 9.62
C MET A 417 13.36 17.81 9.16
N VAL A 418 12.65 17.36 8.11
CA VAL A 418 12.96 16.11 7.41
C VAL A 418 13.15 16.41 5.93
N ARG A 419 14.26 15.93 5.35
CA ARG A 419 14.53 16.03 3.92
C ARG A 419 14.73 14.66 3.32
N TYR A 420 14.16 14.44 2.15
CA TYR A 420 14.37 13.25 1.34
C TYR A 420 14.56 13.65 -0.12
N SER A 421 15.52 13.01 -0.78
CA SER A 421 15.77 13.20 -2.22
C SER A 421 15.95 11.86 -2.92
N SER A 422 15.40 11.75 -4.12
CA SER A 422 15.58 10.60 -5.00
C SER A 422 15.64 11.00 -6.47
N ASP A 423 16.38 10.21 -7.25
CA ASP A 423 16.55 10.37 -8.70
C ASP A 423 15.85 9.24 -9.45
N ALA A 424 14.79 9.58 -10.18
CA ALA A 424 13.99 8.68 -10.99
C ALA A 424 14.37 8.71 -12.49
N ALA A 425 15.57 9.16 -12.87
CA ALA A 425 15.99 9.23 -14.28
C ALA A 425 15.88 7.89 -14.99
N GLY A 426 16.19 6.78 -14.31
CA GLY A 426 16.07 5.42 -14.86
C GLY A 426 14.67 5.08 -15.36
N ALA A 427 13.63 5.65 -14.76
CA ALA A 427 12.23 5.42 -15.16
C ALA A 427 11.88 6.07 -16.50
N TYR A 428 12.58 7.13 -16.90
CA TYR A 428 12.37 7.81 -18.19
C TYR A 428 13.35 7.33 -19.28
N GLY A 429 14.22 6.38 -18.96
CA GLY A 429 15.14 5.75 -19.89
C GLY A 429 16.17 6.73 -20.46
N ALA A 430 16.45 6.62 -21.77
CA ALA A 430 17.49 7.42 -22.42
C ALA A 430 17.15 8.92 -22.51
N ILE A 431 15.93 9.33 -22.21
CA ILE A 431 15.51 10.74 -22.30
C ILE A 431 16.09 11.52 -21.13
N ALA A 432 15.94 11.02 -19.90
CA ALA A 432 16.40 11.70 -18.70
C ALA A 432 17.85 11.35 -18.34
N ARG A 433 18.65 12.37 -18.05
CA ARG A 433 19.96 12.22 -17.41
C ARG A 433 19.86 12.38 -15.90
N LYS A 434 18.90 13.18 -15.45
CA LYS A 434 18.58 13.48 -14.06
C LYS A 434 17.09 13.73 -13.94
N ALA A 435 16.44 13.17 -12.93
CA ALA A 435 15.05 13.44 -12.60
C ALA A 435 14.93 13.36 -11.06
N VAL A 436 15.42 14.39 -10.39
CA VAL A 436 15.52 14.46 -8.94
C VAL A 436 14.35 15.23 -8.38
N ARG A 437 13.69 14.65 -7.37
CA ARG A 437 12.77 15.38 -6.51
C ARG A 437 13.27 15.35 -5.07
N THR A 438 13.30 16.53 -4.48
CA THR A 438 13.62 16.72 -3.06
C THR A 438 12.36 17.18 -2.35
N TYR A 439 12.01 16.48 -1.28
CA TYR A 439 10.94 16.84 -0.38
C TYR A 439 11.53 17.33 0.94
N MET A 440 10.97 18.38 1.48
CA MET A 440 11.31 18.89 2.80
C MET A 440 10.04 19.15 3.60
N MET A 441 9.83 18.39 4.66
CA MET A 441 8.87 18.73 5.71
C MET A 441 9.56 19.69 6.67
N VAL A 442 9.34 20.99 6.47
CA VAL A 442 9.95 22.06 7.28
C VAL A 442 9.26 22.15 8.64
N SER A 443 7.93 22.00 8.63
CA SER A 443 7.08 21.96 9.83
C SER A 443 5.78 21.25 9.51
N ALA A 444 4.87 21.13 10.49
CA ALA A 444 3.50 20.66 10.24
C ALA A 444 2.74 21.53 9.22
N ASN A 445 3.14 22.80 9.07
CA ASN A 445 2.44 23.78 8.25
C ASN A 445 3.14 24.08 6.89
N LEU A 446 4.33 23.52 6.66
CA LEU A 446 5.09 23.84 5.47
C LEU A 446 5.85 22.64 4.91
N ILE A 447 5.54 22.31 3.67
CA ILE A 447 6.31 21.36 2.86
C ILE A 447 6.87 22.11 1.65
N VAL A 448 8.14 21.87 1.35
CA VAL A 448 8.80 22.38 0.15
C VAL A 448 9.17 21.21 -0.75
N ILE A 449 8.88 21.33 -2.02
CA ILE A 449 9.26 20.36 -3.06
C ILE A 449 10.14 21.07 -4.07
N ARG A 450 11.28 20.47 -4.41
CA ARG A 450 12.14 20.89 -5.50
C ARG A 450 12.29 19.78 -6.52
N ASP A 451 12.08 20.14 -7.77
CA ASP A 451 12.27 19.31 -8.95
C ASP A 451 13.49 19.79 -9.74
N ASP A 452 14.45 18.90 -9.98
CA ASP A 452 15.60 19.14 -10.85
C ASP A 452 15.61 18.06 -11.95
N VAL A 453 15.29 18.45 -13.18
CA VAL A 453 15.20 17.56 -14.34
C VAL A 453 16.18 17.98 -15.41
N GLU A 454 17.02 17.06 -15.87
CA GLU A 454 17.92 17.24 -17.02
C GLU A 454 17.69 16.13 -18.05
N THR A 455 17.59 16.51 -19.32
CA THR A 455 17.26 15.63 -20.42
C THR A 455 18.28 15.73 -21.57
N ASN A 456 18.30 14.73 -22.44
CA ASN A 456 19.14 14.74 -23.64
C ASN A 456 18.54 15.60 -24.76
N GLU A 457 17.22 15.75 -24.77
CA GLU A 457 16.44 16.52 -25.73
C GLU A 457 15.70 17.64 -25.01
N GLU A 458 15.31 18.67 -25.73
CA GLU A 458 14.45 19.72 -25.18
C GLU A 458 13.04 19.17 -24.91
N ILE A 459 12.55 19.34 -23.69
CA ILE A 459 11.21 18.92 -23.27
C ILE A 459 10.44 20.08 -22.68
N ARG A 460 9.10 20.00 -22.72
CA ARG A 460 8.28 20.75 -21.78
C ARG A 460 8.00 19.85 -20.58
N LEU A 461 8.29 20.38 -19.39
CA LEU A 461 8.05 19.66 -18.15
C LEU A 461 6.62 19.90 -17.68
N HIS A 462 5.88 18.82 -17.44
CA HIS A 462 4.59 18.84 -16.78
C HIS A 462 4.74 18.25 -15.38
N THR A 463 4.34 18.99 -14.37
CA THR A 463 4.29 18.53 -12.97
C THR A 463 2.83 18.43 -12.54
N ASN A 464 2.36 17.22 -12.25
CA ASN A 464 0.97 16.96 -11.89
C ASN A 464 0.78 16.95 -10.37
N PHE A 465 -0.33 17.55 -9.93
CA PHE A 465 -0.81 17.50 -8.56
C PHE A 465 -2.27 17.02 -8.56
N HIS A 466 -2.50 15.81 -8.05
CA HIS A 466 -3.80 15.17 -7.98
C HIS A 466 -4.49 15.51 -6.68
N VAL A 467 -5.47 16.38 -6.75
CA VAL A 467 -6.20 16.91 -5.60
C VAL A 467 -7.45 16.10 -5.36
N ASN A 468 -7.66 15.67 -4.12
CA ASN A 468 -8.77 14.85 -3.71
C ASN A 468 -10.12 15.58 -3.76
N ASN A 469 -11.04 15.06 -4.56
CA ASN A 469 -12.44 15.48 -4.60
C ASN A 469 -13.41 14.29 -4.53
N SER A 470 -12.97 13.16 -3.98
CA SER A 470 -13.76 11.91 -3.96
C SER A 470 -15.10 12.04 -3.21
N ASP A 471 -15.19 12.95 -2.26
CA ASP A 471 -16.39 13.24 -1.45
C ASP A 471 -17.10 14.53 -1.87
N ASN A 472 -16.70 15.16 -2.98
CA ASN A 472 -17.18 16.47 -3.42
C ASN A 472 -17.05 17.61 -2.38
N ALA A 473 -16.10 17.46 -1.45
CA ALA A 473 -15.87 18.47 -0.42
C ALA A 473 -14.79 19.49 -0.81
N LEU A 474 -14.10 19.29 -1.95
CA LEU A 474 -13.07 20.20 -2.42
C LEU A 474 -13.68 21.53 -2.90
N ARG A 475 -13.15 22.62 -2.39
CA ARG A 475 -13.31 23.97 -2.96
C ARG A 475 -11.92 24.49 -3.29
N TYR A 476 -11.78 25.16 -4.39
CA TYR A 476 -10.49 25.65 -4.84
C TYR A 476 -10.61 26.98 -5.57
N HIS A 477 -9.52 27.74 -5.51
CA HIS A 477 -9.32 28.96 -6.26
C HIS A 477 -7.92 28.95 -6.84
N ALA A 478 -7.82 29.05 -8.17
CA ALA A 478 -6.54 29.19 -8.86
C ALA A 478 -6.21 30.68 -8.98
N ASP A 479 -5.09 31.07 -8.41
CA ASP A 479 -4.53 32.40 -8.60
C ASP A 479 -3.37 32.33 -9.57
N THR A 480 -3.65 32.70 -10.83
CA THR A 480 -2.64 32.68 -11.89
C THR A 480 -1.59 33.80 -11.74
N SER A 481 -1.92 34.86 -11.03
CA SER A 481 -0.97 35.98 -10.78
C SER A 481 0.10 35.57 -9.75
N GLU A 482 -0.24 34.69 -8.85
CA GLU A 482 0.66 34.13 -7.82
C GLU A 482 1.27 32.78 -8.20
N ASN A 483 1.02 32.25 -9.41
CA ASN A 483 1.42 30.92 -9.83
C ASN A 483 1.02 29.84 -8.81
N GLY A 484 -0.20 29.91 -8.32
CA GLY A 484 -0.63 29.05 -7.22
C GLY A 484 -2.10 28.65 -7.26
N VAL A 485 -2.44 27.78 -6.35
CA VAL A 485 -3.82 27.35 -6.07
C VAL A 485 -4.07 27.27 -4.58
N THR A 486 -5.24 27.75 -4.18
CA THR A 486 -5.74 27.62 -2.82
C THR A 486 -6.83 26.56 -2.81
N LEU A 487 -6.69 25.61 -1.93
CA LEU A 487 -7.52 24.42 -1.79
C LEU A 487 -8.14 24.40 -0.40
N PHE A 488 -9.43 24.10 -0.33
CA PHE A 488 -10.14 23.96 0.94
C PHE A 488 -10.87 22.63 0.97
N ARG A 489 -10.73 21.96 2.09
CA ARG A 489 -11.53 20.81 2.49
C ARG A 489 -12.06 21.06 3.90
N ASN A 490 -13.01 20.29 4.38
CA ASN A 490 -13.79 20.52 5.60
C ASN A 490 -13.03 21.21 6.76
N ARG A 491 -11.88 20.71 7.16
CA ARG A 491 -11.13 21.18 8.35
C ARG A 491 -9.87 21.96 8.02
N ALA A 492 -9.40 21.84 6.79
CA ALA A 492 -8.08 22.31 6.42
C ALA A 492 -8.09 23.13 5.13
N GLY A 493 -7.12 24.03 5.01
CA GLY A 493 -6.77 24.77 3.83
C GLY A 493 -5.33 24.49 3.41
N VAL A 494 -5.09 24.49 2.12
CA VAL A 494 -3.77 24.28 1.52
C VAL A 494 -3.57 25.32 0.44
N LYS A 495 -2.41 26.01 0.48
CA LYS A 495 -1.96 26.86 -0.61
C LYS A 495 -0.74 26.19 -1.26
N LEU A 496 -0.89 25.77 -2.50
CA LEU A 496 0.20 25.30 -3.34
C LEU A 496 0.66 26.47 -4.20
N GLN A 497 1.92 26.84 -4.08
CA GLN A 497 2.49 27.97 -4.79
C GLN A 497 3.86 27.61 -5.38
N GLN A 498 4.08 27.98 -6.64
CA GLN A 498 5.39 27.94 -7.26
C GLN A 498 6.23 29.14 -6.78
N LEU A 499 7.38 28.84 -6.20
CA LEU A 499 8.29 29.83 -5.65
C LEU A 499 9.31 30.28 -6.72
N TRP A 500 9.95 29.32 -7.38
CA TRP A 500 10.94 29.55 -8.42
C TRP A 500 10.77 28.59 -9.59
N CYS A 501 11.19 29.03 -10.74
CA CYS A 501 11.26 28.21 -11.93
C CYS A 501 12.45 28.69 -12.80
N TRP A 502 13.30 27.74 -13.17
CA TRP A 502 14.39 27.96 -14.12
C TRP A 502 14.31 26.95 -15.26
N ALA A 503 14.69 27.42 -16.45
CA ALA A 503 14.90 26.60 -17.61
C ALA A 503 16.31 26.89 -18.15
N ASP A 504 17.15 25.86 -18.32
CA ASP A 504 18.55 26.00 -18.73
C ASP A 504 19.37 26.99 -17.87
N GLY A 505 19.02 27.13 -16.60
CA GLY A 505 19.68 28.01 -15.64
C GLY A 505 19.19 29.44 -15.62
N GLU A 506 18.26 29.81 -16.51
CA GLU A 506 17.64 31.14 -16.54
C GLU A 506 16.27 31.11 -15.83
N GLU A 507 15.99 32.14 -15.03
CA GLU A 507 14.67 32.28 -14.39
C GLU A 507 13.60 32.45 -15.47
N SER A 508 12.59 31.55 -15.46
CA SER A 508 11.49 31.58 -16.42
C SER A 508 10.16 31.75 -15.70
N SER A 509 9.24 32.49 -16.33
CA SER A 509 7.85 32.53 -15.89
C SER A 509 7.12 31.30 -16.46
N GLN A 510 6.60 30.44 -15.63
CA GLN A 510 5.72 29.39 -16.09
C GLN A 510 4.29 29.89 -16.20
N GLN A 511 3.67 29.58 -17.33
CA GLN A 511 2.23 29.69 -17.42
C GLN A 511 1.60 28.43 -16.81
N LEU A 512 0.71 28.63 -15.84
CA LEU A 512 -0.16 27.56 -15.35
C LEU A 512 -1.06 27.12 -16.49
N SER A 513 -0.97 25.88 -16.92
CA SER A 513 -2.04 25.32 -17.71
C SER A 513 -3.17 24.95 -16.75
N ASN A 514 -4.26 25.68 -16.79
CA ASN A 514 -5.49 25.39 -16.04
C ASN A 514 -6.22 24.16 -16.62
N THR A 515 -5.52 23.09 -16.97
CA THR A 515 -6.16 21.85 -17.36
C THR A 515 -6.59 21.11 -16.12
N TRP A 516 -7.79 21.41 -15.69
CA TRP A 516 -8.48 20.61 -14.70
C TRP A 516 -8.99 19.34 -15.37
N GLY A 517 -8.28 18.25 -15.15
CA GLY A 517 -8.77 16.93 -15.48
C GLY A 517 -9.55 16.36 -14.29
N ILE A 518 -10.64 15.68 -14.57
CA ILE A 518 -11.33 14.88 -13.57
C ILE A 518 -10.95 13.43 -13.84
N MET A 519 -10.34 12.80 -12.84
CA MET A 519 -10.02 11.40 -12.89
C MET A 519 -10.78 10.65 -11.81
N HIS A 520 -11.43 9.57 -12.21
CA HIS A 520 -12.11 8.70 -11.27
C HIS A 520 -11.10 7.78 -10.61
N VAL A 521 -10.97 7.86 -9.32
CA VAL A 521 -10.13 7.03 -8.50
C VAL A 521 -10.98 6.09 -7.64
N ASN A 522 -10.37 4.99 -7.27
CA ASN A 522 -10.86 4.11 -6.23
C ASN A 522 -12.05 3.23 -6.60
N TYR A 523 -11.84 2.31 -7.51
CA TYR A 523 -12.84 1.40 -8.04
C TYR A 523 -12.80 -0.02 -7.48
N HIS A 524 -12.12 -0.25 -6.38
CA HIS A 524 -12.39 -1.45 -5.59
C HIS A 524 -13.82 -1.49 -5.08
N LEU A 525 -14.37 -0.33 -4.91
CA LEU A 525 -15.77 -0.17 -4.61
C LEU A 525 -16.54 -0.35 -5.91
N MET A 526 -17.53 -1.21 -5.91
CA MET A 526 -18.36 -1.49 -7.07
C MET A 526 -18.95 -0.20 -7.66
N PRO A 527 -19.17 -0.10 -8.99
CA PRO A 527 -19.67 1.12 -9.63
C PRO A 527 -20.96 1.71 -9.03
N ASN A 528 -21.70 0.94 -8.25
CA ASN A 528 -22.92 1.36 -7.60
C ASN A 528 -22.76 1.76 -6.14
N HIS A 529 -21.53 1.77 -5.62
CA HIS A 529 -21.31 2.05 -4.22
C HIS A 529 -21.40 3.56 -3.92
N LYS A 530 -22.13 3.94 -2.87
CA LYS A 530 -22.40 5.35 -2.50
C LYS A 530 -21.17 6.22 -2.25
N CYS A 531 -20.01 5.62 -2.05
CA CYS A 531 -18.75 6.32 -1.78
C CYS A 531 -17.80 6.35 -2.97
N GLN A 532 -18.14 5.72 -4.06
CA GLN A 532 -17.39 5.90 -5.28
C GLN A 532 -17.87 7.17 -5.91
N GLY A 533 -16.99 8.13 -5.93
CA GLY A 533 -17.24 9.37 -6.61
C GLY A 533 -17.73 9.15 -8.04
N THR A 534 -19.01 8.90 -8.18
CA THR A 534 -19.72 9.11 -9.44
C THR A 534 -19.56 10.55 -9.91
N GLU A 535 -18.99 11.40 -9.07
CA GLU A 535 -18.89 12.84 -9.21
C GLU A 535 -17.43 13.30 -9.03
N GLY A 536 -16.51 12.77 -9.81
CA GLY A 536 -15.13 13.24 -9.87
C GLY A 536 -14.33 13.02 -8.58
N SER A 537 -13.44 12.08 -8.61
CA SER A 537 -12.66 11.68 -7.44
C SER A 537 -11.38 12.47 -7.28
N THR A 538 -10.90 13.10 -8.35
CA THR A 538 -9.63 13.81 -8.37
C THR A 538 -9.71 14.99 -9.34
N VAL A 539 -9.15 16.11 -8.92
CA VAL A 539 -8.92 17.28 -9.77
C VAL A 539 -7.43 17.38 -9.99
N VAL A 540 -6.99 17.43 -11.23
CA VAL A 540 -5.56 17.54 -11.55
C VAL A 540 -5.18 18.99 -11.74
N TYR A 541 -4.20 19.46 -10.96
CA TYR A 541 -3.57 20.75 -11.14
C TYR A 541 -2.18 20.55 -11.74
N ASN A 542 -1.94 21.11 -12.92
CA ASN A 542 -0.72 20.87 -13.68
C ASN A 542 0.08 22.15 -13.84
N TYR A 543 1.37 22.08 -13.53
CA TYR A 543 2.35 23.10 -13.90
C TYR A 543 3.05 22.65 -15.19
N LYS A 544 2.96 23.48 -16.23
CA LYS A 544 3.61 23.23 -17.51
C LYS A 544 4.66 24.29 -17.81
N SER A 545 5.87 23.91 -18.18
CA SER A 545 6.92 24.87 -18.57
C SER A 545 6.52 25.67 -19.82
N ALA A 546 6.80 26.94 -19.81
CA ALA A 546 6.43 27.87 -20.88
C ALA A 546 7.12 27.55 -22.22
N ALA A 547 8.37 27.12 -22.16
CA ALA A 547 9.18 26.73 -23.32
C ALA A 547 9.82 25.35 -23.12
N PRO A 548 10.14 24.62 -24.20
CA PRO A 548 11.01 23.47 -24.14
C PRO A 548 12.41 23.89 -23.66
N ALA A 549 13.05 23.02 -22.86
CA ALA A 549 14.43 23.19 -22.40
C ALA A 549 15.03 21.82 -22.06
N LYS A 550 16.36 21.75 -21.94
CA LYS A 550 17.06 20.52 -21.54
C LYS A 550 17.24 20.41 -20.02
N ALA A 551 17.11 21.51 -19.31
CA ALA A 551 17.19 21.53 -17.86
C ALA A 551 16.07 22.37 -17.28
N HIS A 552 15.37 21.84 -16.28
CA HIS A 552 14.30 22.48 -15.55
C HIS A 552 14.53 22.35 -14.05
N THR A 553 14.38 23.45 -13.32
CA THR A 553 14.34 23.45 -11.86
C THR A 553 13.10 24.20 -11.39
N ASN A 554 12.26 23.54 -10.62
CA ASN A 554 11.04 24.11 -10.04
C ASN A 554 11.07 23.96 -8.52
N VAL A 555 10.63 24.99 -7.81
CA VAL A 555 10.46 24.93 -6.35
C VAL A 555 9.03 25.32 -6.01
N TYR A 556 8.37 24.48 -5.23
CA TYR A 556 7.01 24.66 -4.77
C TYR A 556 6.96 24.73 -3.25
N ALA A 557 6.10 25.60 -2.73
CA ALA A 557 5.69 25.56 -1.32
C ALA A 557 4.26 25.03 -1.21
N ILE A 558 4.05 24.16 -0.24
CA ILE A 558 2.73 23.71 0.18
C ILE A 558 2.53 24.18 1.61
N ILE A 559 1.72 25.22 1.76
CA ILE A 559 1.38 25.84 3.05
C ILE A 559 0.09 25.19 3.53
N LEU A 560 0.09 24.67 4.76
CA LEU A 560 -0.94 23.86 5.36
C LEU A 560 -1.43 24.51 6.65
N THR A 561 -2.77 24.65 6.80
CA THR A 561 -3.34 25.24 8.02
C THR A 561 -4.82 24.89 8.18
N GLN A 562 -5.47 25.45 9.16
CA GLN A 562 -6.93 25.43 9.24
C GLN A 562 -7.52 26.30 8.12
N ALA A 563 -8.68 25.89 7.60
CA ALA A 563 -9.28 26.59 6.45
C ALA A 563 -9.49 28.09 6.68
N GLN A 564 -9.80 28.49 7.93
CA GLN A 564 -10.06 29.88 8.32
C GLN A 564 -8.78 30.73 8.45
N GLU A 565 -7.64 30.09 8.59
CA GLU A 565 -6.36 30.75 8.84
C GLU A 565 -5.48 30.87 7.59
N LEU A 566 -5.91 30.27 6.47
CA LEU A 566 -5.07 30.19 5.28
C LEU A 566 -4.67 31.56 4.75
N ASP A 567 -5.58 32.54 4.78
CA ASP A 567 -5.32 33.91 4.31
C ASP A 567 -4.36 34.69 5.21
N THR A 568 -4.05 34.19 6.41
CA THR A 568 -3.07 34.82 7.32
C THR A 568 -1.63 34.57 6.86
N TRP A 569 -1.41 33.53 6.05
CA TRP A 569 -0.09 33.19 5.54
C TRP A 569 0.29 34.07 4.36
N LYS A 570 1.49 34.62 4.43
CA LYS A 570 2.08 35.49 3.41
C LYS A 570 3.34 34.89 2.82
N VAL A 571 3.57 35.16 1.56
CA VAL A 571 4.77 34.74 0.81
C VAL A 571 5.40 35.97 0.21
N GLU A 572 6.65 36.26 0.56
CA GLU A 572 7.40 37.41 0.06
C GLU A 572 8.69 36.96 -0.61
N LYS A 573 8.92 37.39 -1.86
CA LYS A 573 10.13 37.09 -2.62
C LYS A 573 11.19 38.14 -2.36
N HIS A 574 12.35 37.76 -1.88
CA HIS A 574 13.56 38.54 -1.75
C HIS A 574 14.57 38.14 -2.84
N LYS A 575 15.68 38.83 -2.90
CA LYS A 575 16.71 38.61 -3.94
C LYS A 575 17.30 37.19 -3.89
N ASP A 576 17.50 36.65 -2.70
CA ASP A 576 18.22 35.40 -2.41
C ASP A 576 17.37 34.34 -1.72
N ARG A 577 16.15 34.72 -1.30
CA ARG A 577 15.27 33.82 -0.53
C ARG A 577 13.80 34.19 -0.68
N ILE A 578 12.95 33.34 -0.20
CA ILE A 578 11.51 33.56 -0.01
C ILE A 578 11.18 33.43 1.47
N SER A 579 10.48 34.43 2.00
CA SER A 579 9.92 34.42 3.35
C SER A 579 8.48 33.93 3.29
N ILE A 580 8.16 32.87 4.06
CA ILE A 580 6.80 32.35 4.25
C ILE A 580 6.46 32.51 5.71
N TYR A 581 5.44 33.30 6.04
CA TYR A 581 5.15 33.65 7.42
C TYR A 581 3.67 33.94 7.70
N ASN A 582 3.33 33.86 8.98
CA ASN A 582 2.11 34.39 9.57
C ASN A 582 2.46 35.11 10.89
N SER A 583 1.47 35.40 11.75
CA SER A 583 1.70 36.06 13.05
C SER A 583 2.55 35.24 14.04
N GLU A 584 2.64 33.92 13.86
CA GLU A 584 3.25 32.99 14.82
C GLU A 584 4.54 32.36 14.30
N GLN A 585 4.65 32.16 13.00
CA GLN A 585 5.74 31.40 12.37
C GLN A 585 6.33 32.16 11.19
N GLN A 586 7.62 32.03 10.98
CA GLN A 586 8.34 32.56 9.82
C GLN A 586 9.39 31.54 9.35
N PHE A 587 9.43 31.29 8.06
CA PHE A 587 10.39 30.42 7.39
C PHE A 587 11.10 31.18 6.28
N GLU A 588 12.42 31.05 6.22
CA GLU A 588 13.23 31.56 5.12
C GLU A 588 13.67 30.36 4.26
N ILE A 589 13.33 30.39 2.98
CA ILE A 589 13.67 29.34 2.02
C ILE A 589 14.63 29.93 1.01
N PHE A 590 15.83 29.38 0.95
CA PHE A 590 16.87 29.77 0.00
C PHE A 590 16.78 28.88 -1.25
N SER A 591 17.27 29.39 -2.39
CA SER A 591 17.22 28.68 -3.68
C SER A 591 17.98 27.36 -3.70
N ASP A 592 18.99 27.21 -2.84
CA ASP A 592 19.75 25.98 -2.63
C ASP A 592 19.08 24.99 -1.66
N LEU A 593 17.87 25.32 -1.18
CA LEU A 593 17.12 24.62 -0.16
C LEU A 593 17.80 24.56 1.23
N GLN A 594 18.74 25.42 1.50
CA GLN A 594 19.09 25.69 2.89
C GLN A 594 17.92 26.46 3.51
N THR A 595 17.29 25.85 4.50
CA THR A 595 16.22 26.49 5.26
C THR A 595 16.73 26.88 6.62
N THR A 596 16.46 28.10 7.02
CA THR A 596 16.63 28.52 8.41
C THR A 596 15.26 28.74 9.03
N ASN A 597 15.01 28.10 10.14
CA ASN A 597 13.89 28.42 11.02
C ASN A 597 14.19 29.75 11.69
N VAL A 598 13.50 30.80 11.26
CA VAL A 598 13.68 32.13 11.83
C VAL A 598 12.47 32.46 12.68
N LYS A 599 12.58 32.18 13.96
CA LYS A 599 11.74 32.63 15.08
C LYS A 599 10.34 32.03 15.22
N THR A 600 10.19 31.20 16.22
CA THR A 600 9.00 31.15 17.07
C THR A 600 9.10 32.30 18.07
N GLY A 601 8.36 33.38 17.86
CA GLY A 601 8.30 34.49 18.80
C GLY A 601 7.38 35.56 18.23
N SER A 602 6.42 36.02 19.02
CA SER A 602 5.51 37.09 18.66
C SER A 602 6.26 38.22 17.97
N LEU A 603 5.91 38.44 16.69
CA LEU A 603 6.20 39.73 16.03
C LEU A 603 5.34 40.77 16.75
N CYS A 604 5.97 41.63 17.60
CA CYS A 604 5.38 42.83 18.15
C CYS A 604 5.19 43.90 17.05
#